data_f50cf8c51ba9a5c6493f1f20a7269c12
#
_entry.id   f50cf8c51ba9a5c6493f1f20a7269c12
#
_cell.length_a   1.000
_cell.length_b   1.000
_cell.length_c   1.000
_cell.angle_alpha   90.00
_cell.angle_beta   90.00
_cell.angle_gamma   90.00
#
_symmetry.space_group_name_H-M   'P 1'
#
loop_
_entity.id
_entity.type
_entity.pdbx_description
1 polymer ?
#
loop_
_entity_poly.entity_id
_entity_poly.type
_entity_poly.pdbx_seq_one_letter_code
_entity_poly.pdbx_strand_id
1 'polypeptide(L)'
;MAEKNVEDKVKQIIVEQLGVDEGEVTPSASFVDDLGADSLDTVELVMAFEEAFDIEIPDEDAEKIKTVKDAIDYIAKNSKGGK
;
A
#
# COMPACT_ATOMS: atom_id res chain seq x y z
N MET A 1 11.54 6.36 12.49
CA MET A 1 10.32 7.15 12.69
C MET A 1 9.54 7.30 11.42
N ALA A 2 10.21 7.80 10.37
CA ALA A 2 9.51 7.98 9.10
C ALA A 2 8.98 6.67 8.56
N GLU A 3 9.75 5.61 8.71
CA GLU A 3 9.33 4.32 8.22
C GLU A 3 8.09 3.82 8.93
N LYS A 4 8.02 4.08 10.21
CA LYS A 4 6.87 3.64 10.99
C LYS A 4 5.63 4.39 10.57
N ASN A 5 5.78 5.68 10.29
CA ASN A 5 4.65 6.47 9.81
C ASN A 5 4.14 5.97 8.47
N VAL A 6 5.05 5.61 7.59
CA VAL A 6 4.68 5.08 6.28
C VAL A 6 3.93 3.76 6.45
N GLU A 7 4.45 2.90 7.30
CA GLU A 7 3.82 1.60 7.52
C GLU A 7 2.42 1.74 8.07
N ASP A 8 2.25 2.59 9.08
CA ASP A 8 0.94 2.79 9.68
C ASP A 8 -0.04 3.37 8.66
N LYS A 9 0.43 4.32 7.86
CA LYS A 9 -0.43 4.95 6.90
C LYS A 9 -0.83 3.99 5.80
N VAL A 10 0.10 3.17 5.35
CA VAL A 10 -0.21 2.15 4.34
C VAL A 10 -1.26 1.19 4.87
N LYS A 11 -1.10 0.74 6.09
CA LYS A 11 -2.07 -0.18 6.68
C LYS A 11 -3.45 0.46 6.76
N GLN A 12 -3.50 1.71 7.19
CA GLN A 12 -4.77 2.40 7.34
C GLN A 12 -5.48 2.54 5.99
N ILE A 13 -4.72 2.88 4.97
CA ILE A 13 -5.29 3.02 3.63
C ILE A 13 -5.84 1.69 3.15
N ILE A 14 -5.10 0.61 3.37
CA ILE A 14 -5.57 -0.71 2.95
C ILE A 14 -6.85 -1.09 3.67
N VAL A 15 -6.90 -0.84 4.96
CA VAL A 15 -8.10 -1.14 5.75
C VAL A 15 -9.31 -0.40 5.18
N GLU A 16 -9.12 0.86 4.86
CA GLU A 16 -10.23 1.67 4.36
C GLU A 16 -10.64 1.28 2.95
N GLN A 17 -9.67 1.01 2.10
CA GLN A 17 -9.98 0.71 0.71
C GLN A 17 -10.56 -0.68 0.53
N LEU A 18 -10.05 -1.65 1.25
CA LEU A 18 -10.47 -3.03 1.07
C LEU A 18 -11.49 -3.47 2.12
N GLY A 19 -11.68 -2.71 3.16
CA GLY A 19 -12.64 -3.06 4.20
C GLY A 19 -12.23 -4.27 5.01
N VAL A 20 -10.93 -4.44 5.23
CA VAL A 20 -10.42 -5.56 6.01
C VAL A 20 -9.98 -5.08 7.38
N ASP A 21 -9.79 -6.03 8.30
CA ASP A 21 -9.33 -5.71 9.64
C ASP A 21 -7.85 -5.37 9.62
N GLU A 22 -7.49 -4.47 10.53
CA GLU A 22 -6.09 -4.08 10.65
C GLU A 22 -5.19 -5.28 10.94
N GLY A 23 -5.69 -6.23 11.72
CA GLY A 23 -4.92 -7.42 12.04
C GLY A 23 -4.65 -8.32 10.85
N GLU A 24 -5.43 -8.17 9.79
CA GLU A 24 -5.21 -8.96 8.57
C GLU A 24 -4.13 -8.34 7.70
N VAL A 25 -3.82 -7.09 7.91
CA VAL A 25 -2.86 -6.37 7.09
C VAL A 25 -1.47 -6.58 7.66
N THR A 26 -0.89 -7.71 7.34
CA THR A 26 0.47 -8.03 7.77
C THR A 26 1.45 -7.81 6.62
N PRO A 27 2.74 -7.65 6.92
CA PRO A 27 3.70 -7.40 5.84
C PRO A 27 3.71 -8.47 4.76
N SER A 28 3.47 -9.72 5.13
CA SER A 28 3.49 -10.80 4.15
C SER A 28 2.15 -11.03 3.48
N ALA A 29 1.12 -10.29 3.86
CA ALA A 29 -0.21 -10.47 3.27
C ALA A 29 -0.21 -10.03 1.82
N SER A 30 -0.81 -10.86 0.97
CA SER A 30 -0.98 -10.53 -0.43
C SER A 30 -2.31 -9.82 -0.61
N PHE A 31 -2.31 -8.75 -1.40
CA PHE A 31 -3.55 -8.00 -1.61
C PHE A 31 -4.63 -8.88 -2.24
N VAL A 32 -4.25 -9.68 -3.21
CA VAL A 32 -5.21 -10.51 -3.92
C VAL A 32 -5.51 -11.79 -3.16
N ASP A 33 -4.47 -12.50 -2.73
CA ASP A 33 -4.63 -13.82 -2.14
C ASP A 33 -5.13 -13.77 -0.72
N ASP A 34 -4.63 -12.84 0.05
CA ASP A 34 -4.94 -12.79 1.48
C ASP A 34 -6.02 -11.78 1.81
N LEU A 35 -6.04 -10.68 1.12
CA LEU A 35 -6.99 -9.60 1.42
C LEU A 35 -8.15 -9.55 0.44
N GLY A 36 -8.13 -10.39 -0.59
CA GLY A 36 -9.26 -10.53 -1.48
C GLY A 36 -9.46 -9.37 -2.44
N ALA A 37 -8.42 -8.61 -2.72
CA ALA A 37 -8.53 -7.49 -3.65
C ALA A 37 -8.56 -8.01 -5.09
N ASP A 38 -9.44 -7.46 -5.90
CA ASP A 38 -9.40 -7.76 -7.32
C ASP A 38 -8.63 -6.67 -8.04
N SER A 39 -8.60 -6.74 -9.37
CA SER A 39 -7.76 -5.80 -10.13
C SER A 39 -8.23 -4.36 -9.96
N LEU A 40 -9.52 -4.15 -9.85
CA LEU A 40 -10.04 -2.80 -9.63
C LEU A 40 -9.64 -2.29 -8.25
N ASP A 41 -9.72 -3.16 -7.26
CA ASP A 41 -9.34 -2.77 -5.90
C ASP A 41 -7.87 -2.39 -5.84
N THR A 42 -7.02 -3.13 -6.53
CA THR A 42 -5.60 -2.81 -6.50
C THR A 42 -5.30 -1.48 -7.19
N VAL A 43 -6.01 -1.18 -8.26
CA VAL A 43 -5.84 0.11 -8.93
C VAL A 43 -6.24 1.25 -7.99
N GLU A 44 -7.38 1.11 -7.33
CA GLU A 44 -7.83 2.14 -6.41
C GLU A 44 -6.88 2.28 -5.23
N LEU A 45 -6.33 1.16 -4.77
CA LEU A 45 -5.38 1.19 -3.67
C LEU A 45 -4.12 1.97 -4.06
N VAL A 46 -3.63 1.71 -5.26
CA VAL A 46 -2.45 2.42 -5.76
C VAL A 46 -2.73 3.92 -5.85
N MET A 47 -3.89 4.29 -6.36
CA MET A 47 -4.25 5.69 -6.45
C MET A 47 -4.32 6.35 -5.08
N ALA A 48 -4.85 5.62 -4.11
CA ALA A 48 -4.93 6.14 -2.75
C ALA A 48 -3.54 6.37 -2.17
N PHE A 49 -2.62 5.45 -2.44
CA PHE A 49 -1.24 5.63 -1.99
C PHE A 49 -0.61 6.86 -2.65
N GLU A 50 -0.85 7.04 -3.93
CA GLU A 50 -0.28 8.18 -4.64
C GLU A 50 -0.74 9.49 -4.02
N GLU A 51 -2.01 9.58 -3.70
CA GLU A 51 -2.56 10.79 -3.12
C GLU A 51 -2.08 11.00 -1.68
N ALA A 52 -2.04 9.92 -0.92
CA ALA A 52 -1.69 10.03 0.50
C ALA A 52 -0.23 10.42 0.69
N PHE A 53 0.64 9.94 -0.17
CA PHE A 53 2.07 10.16 -0.02
C PHE A 53 2.64 11.13 -1.04
N ASP A 54 1.80 11.63 -1.92
CA ASP A 54 2.21 12.61 -2.93
C ASP A 54 3.35 12.06 -3.79
N ILE A 55 3.15 10.87 -4.30
CA ILE A 55 4.12 10.20 -5.17
C ILE A 55 3.40 9.69 -6.40
N GLU A 56 4.18 9.29 -7.39
CA GLU A 56 3.66 8.65 -8.58
C GLU A 56 4.08 7.20 -8.62
N ILE A 57 3.12 6.33 -8.90
CA ILE A 57 3.40 4.90 -9.03
C ILE A 57 3.01 4.47 -10.44
N PRO A 58 3.99 4.33 -11.34
CA PRO A 58 3.67 3.88 -12.70
C PRO A 58 3.05 2.49 -12.70
N ASP A 59 2.33 2.19 -13.76
CA ASP A 59 1.67 0.89 -13.87
C ASP A 59 2.66 -0.26 -13.74
N GLU A 60 3.86 -0.10 -14.29
CA GLU A 60 4.87 -1.14 -14.20
C GLU A 60 5.21 -1.45 -12.76
N ASP A 61 5.37 -0.41 -11.96
CA ASP A 61 5.72 -0.59 -10.57
C ASP A 61 4.55 -1.10 -9.76
N ALA A 62 3.34 -0.63 -10.10
CA ALA A 62 2.15 -1.09 -9.41
C ALA A 62 1.97 -2.58 -9.56
N GLU A 63 2.32 -3.13 -10.70
CA GLU A 63 2.21 -4.57 -10.94
C GLU A 63 3.15 -5.37 -10.04
N LYS A 64 4.23 -4.75 -9.61
CA LYS A 64 5.19 -5.43 -8.74
C LYS A 64 4.80 -5.36 -7.28
N ILE A 65 3.86 -4.51 -6.94
CA ILE A 65 3.41 -4.38 -5.57
C ILE A 65 2.30 -5.40 -5.33
N LYS A 66 2.68 -6.54 -4.79
CA LYS A 66 1.75 -7.65 -4.58
C LYS A 66 1.43 -7.89 -3.13
N THR A 67 2.33 -7.50 -2.23
CA THR A 67 2.11 -7.68 -0.81
C THR A 67 2.17 -6.34 -0.10
N VAL A 68 1.72 -6.34 1.15
CA VAL A 68 1.77 -5.15 1.98
C VAL A 68 3.21 -4.65 2.10
N LYS A 69 4.13 -5.58 2.31
CA LYS A 69 5.55 -5.22 2.43
C LYS A 69 6.06 -4.55 1.16
N ASP A 70 5.67 -5.07 0.01
CA ASP A 70 6.08 -4.48 -1.26
C ASP A 70 5.64 -3.03 -1.34
N ALA A 71 4.41 -2.76 -0.92
CA ALA A 71 3.88 -1.41 -0.94
C ALA A 71 4.64 -0.51 0.02
N ILE A 72 4.89 -1.00 1.22
CA ILE A 72 5.62 -0.23 2.22
C ILE A 72 7.02 0.11 1.73
N ASP A 73 7.71 -0.89 1.19
CA ASP A 73 9.07 -0.69 0.70
C ASP A 73 9.10 0.32 -0.44
N TYR A 74 8.17 0.18 -1.37
CA TYR A 74 8.13 1.07 -2.51
C TYR A 74 7.87 2.51 -2.07
N ILE A 75 6.89 2.69 -1.22
CA ILE A 75 6.51 4.03 -0.78
C ILE A 75 7.62 4.66 0.06
N ALA A 76 8.20 3.88 0.97
CA ALA A 76 9.28 4.39 1.80
C ALA A 76 10.46 4.85 0.96
N LYS A 77 10.70 4.14 -0.13
CA LYS A 77 11.83 4.45 -0.99
C LYS A 77 11.57 5.69 -1.83
N ASN A 78 10.33 5.92 -2.20
CA ASN A 78 9.99 7.00 -3.12
C ASN A 78 9.34 8.20 -2.46
N SER A 79 8.88 8.05 -1.23
CA SER A 79 8.22 9.14 -0.54
C SER A 79 9.24 10.17 -0.08
N LYS A 80 8.92 11.42 -0.32
CA LYS A 80 9.76 12.51 0.18
C LYS A 80 9.30 13.03 1.51
N GLY A 81 8.10 12.62 1.90
CA GLY A 81 7.55 13.04 3.16
C GLY A 81 8.30 12.49 4.34
N GLY A 82 9.12 11.49 4.11
CA GLY A 82 9.91 10.90 5.17
C GLY A 82 11.01 11.80 5.70
N LYS A 83 11.27 12.85 4.97
CA LYS A 83 12.31 13.78 5.40
C LYS A 83 11.90 14.59 6.58
#